data_2d6db5a0bbbedc6259edeb075849e0af
#
_entry.id   2d6db5a0bbbedc6259edeb075849e0af
#
_cell.length_a   1.000
_cell.length_b   1.000
_cell.length_c   1.000
_cell.angle_alpha   90.00
_cell.angle_beta   90.00
_cell.angle_gamma   90.00
#
_symmetry.space_group_name_H-M   'P 1'
#
loop_
_entity.id
_entity.type
_entity.pdbx_description
1 polymer ?
#
loop_
_entity_poly.entity_id
_entity_poly.type
_entity_poly.pdbx_seq_one_letter_code
_entity_poly.pdbx_strand_id
1 'polypeptide(L)'
;MFRGRSRHTLDDKGRLAIPARFKETLNRKEESCLVVTNYINCLRAYAKDDWRIIETKAASLSTMDDTVNTYLRYYIGGAQECELKQGRITLPPDLRDIAGLSKEVVLVGALNMFEIWDKDRWEAEFSRAKVDFKELSKSLKELGI
;
A
#
# COMPACT_ATOMS: atom_id res chain seq x y z
N MET A 1 -10.74 4.90 8.01
CA MET A 1 -9.30 4.87 7.75
C MET A 1 -8.72 3.50 8.00
N PHE A 2 -7.68 3.13 7.29
CA PHE A 2 -7.02 1.85 7.47
C PHE A 2 -6.03 1.91 8.61
N ARG A 3 -6.09 0.95 9.53
CA ARG A 3 -5.15 0.82 10.65
C ARG A 3 -5.02 -0.64 11.06
N GLY A 4 -3.93 -0.94 11.75
CA GLY A 4 -3.65 -2.29 12.22
C GLY A 4 -2.88 -3.13 11.23
N ARG A 5 -2.40 -4.26 11.73
CA ARG A 5 -1.60 -5.22 10.96
C ARG A 5 -2.29 -6.57 10.98
N SER A 6 -2.23 -7.29 9.87
CA SER A 6 -2.76 -8.65 9.80
C SER A 6 -1.96 -9.51 8.84
N ARG A 7 -1.87 -10.80 9.14
CA ARG A 7 -1.16 -11.77 8.31
C ARG A 7 -2.15 -12.51 7.43
N HIS A 8 -1.75 -12.75 6.20
CA HIS A 8 -2.56 -13.43 5.19
C HIS A 8 -1.69 -14.35 4.35
N THR A 9 -2.35 -15.22 3.60
CA THR A 9 -1.71 -16.12 2.66
C THR A 9 -2.21 -15.81 1.26
N LEU A 10 -1.29 -15.59 0.32
CA LEU A 10 -1.63 -15.51 -1.10
C LEU A 10 -1.88 -16.92 -1.62
N ASP A 11 -2.92 -17.09 -2.45
CA ASP A 11 -3.10 -18.35 -3.16
C ASP A 11 -2.25 -18.35 -4.45
N ASP A 12 -2.29 -19.48 -5.18
CA ASP A 12 -1.50 -19.66 -6.40
C ASP A 12 -1.83 -18.66 -7.50
N LYS A 13 -3.03 -18.08 -7.46
CA LYS A 13 -3.49 -17.07 -8.44
C LYS A 13 -3.21 -15.64 -7.98
N GLY A 14 -2.60 -15.46 -6.82
CA GLY A 14 -2.32 -14.15 -6.26
C GLY A 14 -3.52 -13.48 -5.60
N ARG A 15 -4.52 -14.26 -5.21
CA ARG A 15 -5.68 -13.73 -4.49
C ARG A 15 -5.35 -13.51 -3.03
N LEU A 16 -5.79 -12.36 -2.52
CA LEU A 16 -5.51 -11.90 -1.17
C LEU A 16 -6.82 -11.52 -0.48
N ALA A 17 -7.09 -12.13 0.67
CA ALA A 17 -8.24 -11.77 1.49
C ALA A 17 -8.01 -10.40 2.14
N ILE A 18 -9.02 -9.53 2.07
CA ILE A 18 -8.98 -8.21 2.69
C ILE A 18 -9.62 -8.30 4.07
N PRO A 19 -8.97 -7.82 5.15
CA PRO A 19 -9.53 -7.89 6.50
C PRO A 19 -10.89 -7.20 6.59
N ALA A 20 -11.76 -7.71 7.43
CA ALA A 20 -13.12 -7.18 7.63
C ALA A 20 -13.11 -5.68 7.93
N ARG A 21 -12.20 -5.22 8.79
CA ARG A 21 -12.09 -3.79 9.14
C ARG A 21 -11.68 -2.91 7.95
N PHE A 22 -10.90 -3.44 7.00
CA PHE A 22 -10.54 -2.71 5.78
C PHE A 22 -11.71 -2.71 4.79
N LYS A 23 -12.44 -3.82 4.71
CA LYS A 23 -13.67 -3.89 3.91
C LYS A 23 -14.72 -2.91 4.41
N GLU A 24 -14.84 -2.73 5.73
CA GLU A 24 -15.72 -1.71 6.32
C GLU A 24 -15.35 -0.31 5.86
N THR A 25 -14.07 0.02 5.87
CA THR A 25 -13.57 1.31 5.39
C THR A 25 -13.97 1.54 3.93
N LEU A 26 -13.81 0.52 3.09
CA LEU A 26 -14.20 0.59 1.67
C LEU A 26 -15.72 0.73 1.50
N ASN A 27 -16.51 0.00 2.29
CA ASN A 27 -17.97 0.07 2.24
C ASN A 27 -18.47 1.47 2.62
N ARG A 28 -17.88 2.13 3.60
CA ARG A 28 -18.23 3.51 3.96
C ARG A 28 -17.94 4.50 2.84
N LYS A 29 -16.98 4.21 1.98
CA LYS A 29 -16.64 5.00 0.80
C LYS A 29 -17.41 4.58 -0.43
N GLU A 30 -18.27 3.58 -0.31
CA GLU A 30 -19.01 2.97 -1.43
C GLU A 30 -18.08 2.48 -2.54
N GLU A 31 -16.89 2.00 -2.17
CA GLU A 31 -15.88 1.53 -3.11
C GLU A 31 -15.84 0.00 -3.15
N SER A 32 -15.75 -0.55 -4.36
CA SER A 32 -15.59 -1.98 -4.61
C SER A 32 -14.24 -2.32 -5.24
N CYS A 33 -13.34 -1.35 -5.30
CA CYS A 33 -12.07 -1.45 -6.00
C CYS A 33 -10.96 -0.79 -5.19
N LEU A 34 -9.80 -1.42 -5.21
CA LEU A 34 -8.57 -0.83 -4.68
C LEU A 34 -7.64 -0.50 -5.84
N VAL A 35 -6.90 0.59 -5.72
CA VAL A 35 -5.79 0.87 -6.62
C VAL A 35 -4.51 0.48 -5.91
N VAL A 36 -3.79 -0.47 -6.50
CA VAL A 36 -2.55 -1.03 -5.94
C VAL A 36 -1.38 -0.61 -6.79
N THR A 37 -0.34 -0.13 -6.16
CA THR A 37 0.90 0.25 -6.84
C THR A 37 2.12 -0.16 -6.03
N ASN A 38 3.27 -0.19 -6.70
CA ASN A 38 4.53 -0.53 -6.05
C ASN A 38 5.10 0.68 -5.28
N TYR A 39 5.73 0.38 -4.16
CA TYR A 39 6.44 1.35 -3.36
C TYR A 39 7.83 0.82 -3.01
N ILE A 40 8.43 1.26 -1.94
CA ILE A 40 9.75 0.80 -1.50
C ILE A 40 9.60 -0.52 -0.76
N ASN A 41 10.02 -1.62 -1.37
CA ASN A 41 9.99 -2.98 -0.81
C ASN A 41 8.60 -3.50 -0.44
N CYS A 42 7.54 -2.85 -0.88
CA CYS A 42 6.15 -3.27 -0.61
C CYS A 42 5.22 -2.74 -1.69
N LEU A 43 3.95 -3.09 -1.59
CA LEU A 43 2.88 -2.48 -2.38
C LEU A 43 2.07 -1.55 -1.48
N ARG A 44 1.45 -0.53 -2.07
CA ARG A 44 0.46 0.32 -1.41
C ARG A 44 -0.88 0.17 -2.09
N ALA A 45 -1.92 0.06 -1.28
CA ALA A 45 -3.29 -0.06 -1.75
C ALA A 45 -4.12 1.14 -1.24
N TYR A 46 -4.80 1.79 -2.16
CA TYR A 46 -5.63 2.97 -1.89
C TYR A 46 -7.08 2.67 -2.27
N ALA A 47 -8.02 3.29 -1.55
CA ALA A 47 -9.36 3.43 -2.08
C ALA A 47 -9.31 4.36 -3.30
N LYS A 48 -10.20 4.15 -4.25
CA LYS A 48 -10.15 4.84 -5.54
C LYS A 48 -10.24 6.37 -5.41
N ASP A 49 -11.04 6.88 -4.49
CA ASP A 49 -11.17 8.32 -4.25
C ASP A 49 -9.89 8.94 -3.69
N ASP A 50 -9.20 8.25 -2.79
CA ASP A 50 -7.90 8.70 -2.26
C ASP A 50 -6.83 8.69 -3.35
N TRP A 51 -6.86 7.69 -4.22
CA TRP A 51 -5.92 7.63 -5.35
C TRP A 51 -6.13 8.79 -6.33
N ARG A 52 -7.37 9.18 -6.57
CA ARG A 52 -7.68 10.34 -7.44
C ARG A 52 -7.05 11.63 -6.93
N ILE A 53 -6.96 11.81 -5.62
CA ILE A 53 -6.31 12.98 -5.02
C ILE A 53 -4.81 12.97 -5.39
N ILE A 54 -4.17 11.81 -5.32
CA ILE A 54 -2.77 11.65 -5.70
C ILE A 54 -2.58 11.95 -7.19
N GLU A 55 -3.43 11.41 -8.05
CA GLU A 55 -3.36 11.63 -9.50
C GLU A 55 -3.56 13.11 -9.85
N THR A 56 -4.49 13.78 -9.20
CA THR A 56 -4.75 15.20 -9.41
C THR A 56 -3.53 16.05 -9.06
N LYS A 57 -2.87 15.74 -7.95
CA LYS A 57 -1.64 16.42 -7.54
C LYS A 57 -0.50 16.11 -8.50
N ALA A 58 -0.35 14.85 -8.90
CA ALA A 58 0.71 14.41 -9.80
C ALA A 58 0.56 15.05 -11.19
N ALA A 59 -0.66 15.22 -11.67
CA ALA A 59 -0.93 15.84 -12.97
C ALA A 59 -0.47 17.30 -13.06
N SER A 60 -0.29 17.98 -11.94
CA SER A 60 0.19 19.36 -11.90
C SER A 60 1.73 19.46 -11.90
N LEU A 61 2.44 18.35 -11.77
CA LEU A 61 3.92 18.34 -11.73
C LEU A 61 4.49 18.53 -13.14
N SER A 62 5.67 19.17 -13.20
CA SER A 62 6.35 19.41 -14.48
C SER A 62 7.06 18.14 -14.97
N THR A 63 6.72 17.68 -16.17
CA THR A 63 7.39 16.56 -16.83
C THR A 63 8.76 16.93 -17.40
N MET A 64 9.17 18.18 -17.24
CA MET A 64 10.53 18.61 -17.58
C MET A 64 11.55 18.24 -16.51
N ASP A 65 11.10 17.79 -15.35
CA ASP A 65 11.93 17.37 -14.22
C ASP A 65 12.10 15.85 -14.23
N ASP A 66 13.33 15.36 -14.27
CA ASP A 66 13.62 13.92 -14.29
C ASP A 66 13.16 13.20 -13.01
N THR A 67 13.20 13.87 -11.87
CA THR A 67 12.70 13.31 -10.61
C THR A 67 11.19 13.05 -10.71
N VAL A 68 10.46 14.00 -11.28
CA VAL A 68 9.01 13.85 -11.50
C VAL A 68 8.76 12.70 -12.47
N ASN A 69 9.51 12.59 -13.55
CA ASN A 69 9.35 11.51 -14.52
C ASN A 69 9.61 10.14 -13.90
N THR A 70 10.62 10.02 -13.03
CA THR A 70 10.90 8.77 -12.31
C THR A 70 9.73 8.40 -11.40
N TYR A 71 9.20 9.36 -10.66
CA TYR A 71 8.02 9.17 -9.82
C TYR A 71 6.81 8.71 -10.64
N LEU A 72 6.53 9.39 -11.75
CA LEU A 72 5.40 9.04 -12.61
C LEU A 72 5.53 7.63 -13.19
N ARG A 73 6.72 7.26 -13.67
CA ARG A 73 6.98 5.94 -14.26
C ARG A 73 6.85 4.82 -13.22
N TYR A 74 7.37 5.04 -12.04
CA TYR A 74 7.40 3.99 -11.02
C TYR A 74 6.08 3.90 -10.25
N TYR A 75 5.61 5.01 -9.72
CA TYR A 75 4.47 5.02 -8.79
C TYR A 75 3.13 5.10 -9.50
N ILE A 76 2.94 6.08 -10.35
CA ILE A 76 1.69 6.25 -11.11
C ILE A 76 1.58 5.17 -12.20
N GLY A 77 2.68 4.92 -12.91
CA GLY A 77 2.73 3.92 -13.98
C GLY A 77 2.56 2.48 -13.49
N GLY A 78 2.85 2.22 -12.22
CA GLY A 78 2.66 0.90 -11.61
C GLY A 78 1.24 0.64 -11.10
N ALA A 79 0.40 1.67 -11.04
CA ALA A 79 -0.93 1.57 -10.43
C ALA A 79 -1.88 0.72 -11.26
N GLN A 80 -2.55 -0.22 -10.60
CA GLN A 80 -3.54 -1.09 -11.23
C GLN A 80 -4.78 -1.21 -10.36
N GLU A 81 -5.95 -1.18 -10.98
CA GLU A 81 -7.21 -1.38 -10.28
C GLU A 81 -7.40 -2.87 -9.97
N CYS A 82 -7.70 -3.16 -8.72
CA CYS A 82 -7.97 -4.52 -8.25
C CYS A 82 -9.37 -4.54 -7.64
N GLU A 83 -10.29 -5.21 -8.34
CA GLU A 83 -11.68 -5.31 -7.90
C GLU A 83 -11.81 -6.25 -6.71
N LEU A 84 -12.61 -5.83 -5.73
CA LEU A 84 -12.92 -6.66 -4.57
C LEU A 84 -14.04 -7.64 -4.95
N LYS A 85 -13.73 -8.93 -4.96
CA LYS A 85 -14.66 -10.01 -5.27
C LYS A 85 -14.65 -11.02 -4.15
N GLN A 86 -15.81 -11.30 -3.55
CA GLN A 86 -15.93 -12.26 -2.45
C GLN A 86 -14.92 -11.99 -1.32
N GLY A 87 -14.70 -10.72 -1.01
CA GLY A 87 -13.78 -10.29 0.04
C GLY A 87 -12.30 -10.39 -0.30
N ARG A 88 -11.94 -10.65 -1.56
CA ARG A 88 -10.56 -10.80 -2.01
C ARG A 88 -10.25 -9.93 -3.21
N ILE A 89 -8.99 -9.58 -3.36
CA ILE A 89 -8.45 -8.96 -4.57
C ILE A 89 -7.42 -9.90 -5.19
N THR A 90 -7.21 -9.78 -6.50
CA THR A 90 -6.14 -10.50 -7.19
C THR A 90 -5.01 -9.52 -7.47
N LEU A 91 -3.83 -9.78 -6.91
CA LEU A 91 -2.65 -8.96 -7.15
C LEU A 91 -2.04 -9.33 -8.49
N PRO A 92 -1.78 -8.34 -9.38
CA PRO A 92 -1.12 -8.61 -10.66
C PRO A 92 0.27 -9.22 -10.48
N PRO A 93 0.69 -10.13 -11.37
CA PRO A 93 1.98 -10.81 -11.24
C PRO A 93 3.18 -9.87 -11.19
N ASP A 94 3.20 -8.81 -11.98
CA ASP A 94 4.30 -7.83 -12.00
C ASP A 94 4.44 -7.12 -10.65
N LEU A 95 3.35 -6.75 -10.02
CA LEU A 95 3.39 -6.12 -8.69
C LEU A 95 3.88 -7.11 -7.63
N ARG A 96 3.43 -8.36 -7.71
CA ARG A 96 3.92 -9.41 -6.81
C ARG A 96 5.43 -9.60 -6.92
N ASP A 97 5.94 -9.62 -8.14
CA ASP A 97 7.37 -9.78 -8.41
C ASP A 97 8.19 -8.60 -7.87
N ILE A 98 7.76 -7.38 -8.16
CA ILE A 98 8.46 -6.17 -7.71
C ILE A 98 8.55 -6.11 -6.18
N ALA A 99 7.46 -6.44 -5.49
CA ALA A 99 7.43 -6.44 -4.03
C ALA A 99 8.06 -7.70 -3.41
N GLY A 100 8.44 -8.68 -4.24
CA GLY A 100 9.02 -9.92 -3.77
C GLY A 100 8.07 -10.74 -2.91
N LEU A 101 6.76 -10.67 -3.19
CA LEU A 101 5.76 -11.37 -2.41
C LEU A 101 5.87 -12.88 -2.63
N SER A 102 5.98 -13.61 -1.53
CA SER A 102 5.89 -15.05 -1.49
C SER A 102 4.49 -15.45 -1.01
N LYS A 103 4.36 -16.63 -0.41
CA LYS A 103 3.07 -17.14 0.02
C LYS A 103 2.48 -16.36 1.21
N GLU A 104 3.31 -15.96 2.17
CA GLU A 104 2.84 -15.27 3.37
C GLU A 104 3.09 -13.77 3.25
N VAL A 105 2.06 -12.99 3.53
CA VAL A 105 2.10 -11.52 3.44
C VAL A 105 1.54 -10.88 4.70
N VAL A 106 1.92 -9.62 4.91
CA VAL A 106 1.44 -8.80 6.02
C VAL A 106 0.80 -7.54 5.44
N LEU A 107 -0.40 -7.23 5.89
CA LEU A 107 -1.08 -5.98 5.56
C LEU A 107 -0.92 -5.01 6.71
N VAL A 108 -0.56 -3.77 6.40
CA VAL A 108 -0.30 -2.73 7.40
C VAL A 108 -1.09 -1.48 7.04
N GLY A 109 -2.09 -1.14 7.85
CA GLY A 109 -2.90 0.06 7.64
C GLY A 109 -2.10 1.32 7.96
N ALA A 110 -2.24 2.33 7.10
CA ALA A 110 -1.56 3.61 7.24
C ALA A 110 -2.48 4.77 6.83
N LEU A 111 -3.64 4.83 7.45
CA LEU A 111 -4.68 5.85 7.31
C LEU A 111 -5.42 5.80 5.97
N ASN A 112 -5.00 6.56 4.97
CA ASN A 112 -5.67 6.60 3.66
C ASN A 112 -5.23 5.50 2.70
N MET A 113 -4.30 4.65 3.14
CA MET A 113 -3.83 3.50 2.35
C MET A 113 -3.41 2.38 3.29
N PHE A 114 -3.16 1.20 2.74
CA PHE A 114 -2.48 0.15 3.48
C PHE A 114 -1.37 -0.44 2.63
N GLU A 115 -0.37 -0.98 3.30
CA GLU A 115 0.77 -1.60 2.66
C GLU A 115 0.61 -3.10 2.62
N ILE A 116 1.17 -3.72 1.60
CA ILE A 116 1.20 -5.17 1.43
C ILE A 116 2.68 -5.57 1.34
N TRP A 117 3.12 -6.32 2.34
CA TRP A 117 4.51 -6.72 2.50
C TRP A 117 4.66 -8.23 2.40
N ASP A 118 5.77 -8.67 1.80
CA ASP A 118 6.24 -10.03 2.04
C ASP A 118 6.57 -10.20 3.52
N LYS A 119 6.21 -11.32 4.11
CA LYS A 119 6.37 -11.55 5.55
C LYS A 119 7.80 -11.32 6.03
N ASP A 120 8.79 -11.88 5.33
CA ASP A 120 10.19 -11.78 5.74
C ASP A 120 10.72 -10.35 5.62
N ARG A 121 10.34 -9.65 4.55
CA ARG A 121 10.68 -8.23 4.38
C ARG A 121 10.02 -7.37 5.44
N TRP A 122 8.78 -7.69 5.80
CA TRP A 122 8.08 -6.99 6.87
C TRP A 122 8.77 -7.17 8.21
N GLU A 123 9.19 -8.39 8.55
CA GLU A 123 9.88 -8.66 9.81
C GLU A 123 11.18 -7.87 9.91
N ALA A 124 11.95 -7.78 8.83
CA ALA A 124 13.17 -6.97 8.77
C ALA A 124 12.86 -5.49 8.94
N GLU A 125 11.86 -4.99 8.24
CA GLU A 125 11.44 -3.59 8.34
C GLU A 125 10.92 -3.24 9.72
N PHE A 126 10.12 -4.11 10.31
CA PHE A 126 9.56 -3.91 11.65
C PHE A 126 10.65 -3.90 12.72
N SER A 127 11.63 -4.78 12.61
CA SER A 127 12.77 -4.79 13.53
C SER A 127 13.56 -3.49 13.47
N ARG A 128 13.80 -2.96 12.27
CA ARG A 128 14.44 -1.67 12.08
C ARG A 128 13.59 -0.53 12.65
N ALA A 129 12.29 -0.54 12.38
CA ALA A 129 11.36 0.48 12.87
C ALA A 129 11.30 0.53 14.38
N LYS A 130 11.36 -0.61 15.07
CA LYS A 130 11.38 -0.67 16.53
C LYS A 130 12.60 0.05 17.11
N VAL A 131 13.75 -0.10 16.48
CA VAL A 131 14.99 0.56 16.91
C VAL A 131 14.91 2.07 16.62
N ASP A 132 14.52 2.43 15.41
CA ASP A 132 14.49 3.82 14.95
C ASP A 132 13.41 4.65 15.63
N PHE A 133 12.30 4.03 16.02
CA PHE A 133 11.15 4.75 16.61
C PHE A 133 11.53 5.51 17.88
N LYS A 134 12.46 4.98 18.65
CA LYS A 134 12.93 5.64 19.87
C LYS A 134 13.54 7.03 19.58
N GLU A 135 14.29 7.14 18.49
CA GLU A 135 14.85 8.44 18.07
C GLU A 135 13.80 9.31 17.38
N LEU A 136 12.95 8.69 16.53
CA LEU A 136 11.87 9.39 15.86
C LEU A 136 10.87 10.02 16.83
N SER A 137 10.62 9.39 17.99
CA SER A 137 9.64 9.89 18.95
C SER A 137 9.98 11.30 19.44
N LYS A 138 11.26 11.66 19.48
CA LYS A 138 11.71 13.01 19.84
C LYS A 138 11.29 14.03 18.79
N SER A 139 11.45 13.70 17.51
CA SER A 139 11.04 14.57 16.40
C SER A 139 9.51 14.70 16.31
N LEU A 140 8.79 13.63 16.61
CA LEU A 140 7.33 13.62 16.61
C LEU A 140 6.74 14.56 17.67
N LYS A 141 7.37 14.68 18.81
CA LYS A 141 6.94 15.62 19.86
C LYS A 141 6.97 17.06 19.37
N GLU A 142 7.96 17.42 18.55
CA GLU A 142 8.05 18.74 17.94
C GLU A 142 6.91 19.02 16.97
N LEU A 143 6.32 17.96 16.38
CA LEU A 143 5.17 18.05 15.51
C LEU A 143 3.83 18.01 16.25
N GLY A 144 3.87 17.93 17.58
CA GLY A 144 2.66 17.87 18.40
C GLY A 144 1.95 16.51 18.42
N ILE A 145 2.68 15.47 18.09
CA ILE A 145 2.12 14.10 18.02
C ILE A 145 2.52 13.28 19.26
#